data_1b7a0e898df3c17d5d3eea4098872131
#
_entry.id   1b7a0e898df3c17d5d3eea4098872131
#
_cell.length_a   1.000
_cell.length_b   1.000
_cell.length_c   1.000
_cell.angle_alpha   90.00
_cell.angle_beta   90.00
_cell.angle_gamma   90.00
#
_symmetry.space_group_name_H-M   'P 1'
#
loop_
_entity.id
_entity.type
_entity.pdbx_description
1 polymer ?
#
loop_
_entity_poly.entity_id
_entity_poly.type
_entity_poly.pdbx_seq_one_letter_code
_entity_poly.pdbx_strand_id
1 'polypeptide(L)'
;YVALSGLLAVVAMACVLKIKSTSDVSARLSEKFGKLWIPAEVLLPAIKDTELELPVLLAAWLSFSMSEIRGLTKSKSISGDHIRIAEVVVVVGGKDHRKEIAKNKYRNRTHRIPPYIKSLIDKVPGDRLVTLTEAQIYHRWIKFQDEHRFKHMTFHDLRHLNASVMAALRIPDKYAQERGGWKSDKIMKKVYTQTFSEVRVAVDDKIDGYFDNIANPIMEKMPWEKYRAWLTLFGKEDNKKSQKEFMKFIEEQKIAT
;
A
#
# COMPACT_ATOMS: atom_id res chain seq x y z
N TYR A 1 20.48 -24.80 -13.44
CA TYR A 1 21.20 -23.58 -13.02
C TYR A 1 20.31 -22.33 -13.09
N VAL A 2 19.36 -22.25 -14.02
CA VAL A 2 18.47 -21.08 -14.19
C VAL A 2 17.38 -20.99 -13.10
N ALA A 3 16.93 -22.12 -12.58
CA ALA A 3 15.88 -22.15 -11.54
C ALA A 3 16.36 -21.71 -10.14
N LEU A 4 17.64 -21.91 -9.81
CA LEU A 4 18.22 -21.47 -8.53
C LEU A 4 18.46 -19.96 -8.47
N SER A 5 18.77 -19.32 -9.60
CA SER A 5 19.00 -17.88 -9.66
C SER A 5 17.70 -17.06 -9.46
N GLY A 6 16.57 -17.59 -9.94
CA GLY A 6 15.27 -16.96 -9.73
C GLY A 6 14.81 -16.97 -8.26
N LEU A 7 15.03 -18.08 -7.56
CA LEU A 7 14.65 -18.22 -6.14
C LEU A 7 15.53 -17.31 -5.23
N LEU A 8 16.81 -17.20 -5.52
CA LEU A 8 17.72 -16.30 -4.81
C LEU A 8 17.38 -14.82 -5.04
N ALA A 9 16.96 -14.44 -6.25
CA ALA A 9 16.53 -13.07 -6.54
C ALA A 9 15.25 -12.69 -5.79
N VAL A 10 14.28 -13.61 -5.68
CA VAL A 10 13.04 -13.38 -4.92
C VAL A 10 13.31 -13.30 -3.42
N VAL A 11 14.21 -14.14 -2.89
CA VAL A 11 14.60 -14.11 -1.48
C VAL A 11 15.43 -12.85 -1.18
N ALA A 12 16.34 -12.43 -2.07
CA ALA A 12 17.10 -11.19 -1.92
C ALA A 12 16.20 -9.95 -1.99
N MET A 13 15.19 -9.94 -2.86
CA MET A 13 14.23 -8.83 -2.96
C MET A 13 13.30 -8.76 -1.75
N ALA A 14 12.91 -9.89 -1.17
CA ALA A 14 12.16 -9.95 0.08
C ALA A 14 13.01 -9.50 1.30
N CYS A 15 14.30 -9.79 1.32
CA CYS A 15 15.20 -9.34 2.37
C CYS A 15 15.53 -7.84 2.29
N VAL A 16 15.64 -7.27 1.08
CA VAL A 16 15.96 -5.83 0.89
C VAL A 16 14.78 -4.95 1.26
N LEU A 17 13.55 -5.40 1.02
CA LEU A 17 12.37 -4.58 1.31
C LEU A 17 11.81 -4.79 2.72
N LYS A 18 12.22 -5.85 3.48
CA LYS A 18 11.55 -6.26 4.72
C LYS A 18 10.03 -6.07 4.58
N ILE A 19 9.48 -6.45 3.44
CA ILE A 19 8.03 -6.51 3.25
C ILE A 19 7.60 -7.62 4.21
N LYS A 20 7.13 -7.21 5.37
CA LYS A 20 6.39 -8.11 6.26
C LYS A 20 5.33 -8.75 5.40
N SER A 21 5.07 -10.03 5.64
CA SER A 21 4.06 -10.75 4.85
C SER A 21 2.75 -9.94 4.81
N THR A 22 1.97 -10.09 3.75
CA THR A 22 0.65 -9.45 3.65
C THR A 22 -0.18 -9.69 4.91
N SER A 23 -0.05 -10.85 5.56
CA SER A 23 -0.65 -11.18 6.86
C SER A 23 -0.20 -10.26 8.00
N ASP A 24 1.07 -9.83 8.06
CA ASP A 24 1.56 -8.90 9.07
C ASP A 24 1.01 -7.49 8.89
N VAL A 25 0.87 -7.04 7.64
CA VAL A 25 0.24 -5.74 7.33
C VAL A 25 -1.23 -5.76 7.70
N SER A 26 -1.92 -6.85 7.38
CA SER A 26 -3.33 -7.05 7.70
C SER A 26 -3.59 -7.16 9.20
N ALA A 27 -2.80 -7.94 9.92
CA ALA A 27 -2.91 -8.07 11.38
C ALA A 27 -2.72 -6.71 12.06
N ARG A 28 -1.74 -5.94 11.64
CA ARG A 28 -1.48 -4.58 12.17
C ARG A 28 -2.58 -3.58 11.83
N LEU A 29 -3.12 -3.63 10.61
CA LEU A 29 -4.26 -2.82 10.23
C LEU A 29 -5.50 -3.21 11.02
N SER A 30 -5.75 -4.50 11.25
CA SER A 30 -6.86 -5.02 12.03
C SER A 30 -6.76 -4.67 13.52
N GLU A 31 -5.59 -4.84 14.13
CA GLU A 31 -5.35 -4.55 15.54
C GLU A 31 -5.45 -3.06 15.85
N LYS A 32 -4.95 -2.22 14.96
CA LYS A 32 -4.80 -0.78 15.16
C LYS A 32 -6.03 0.03 14.76
N PHE A 33 -6.72 -0.37 13.71
CA PHE A 33 -7.97 0.26 13.28
C PHE A 33 -9.21 -0.42 13.88
N GLY A 34 -8.98 -1.39 14.70
CA GLY A 34 -9.81 -2.06 15.74
C GLY A 34 -11.29 -2.22 15.54
N LYS A 35 -11.91 -1.69 14.50
CA LYS A 35 -13.37 -1.81 14.33
C LYS A 35 -13.94 -1.53 12.93
N LEU A 36 -13.19 -1.02 11.96
CA LEU A 36 -13.83 -0.37 10.79
C LEU A 36 -13.44 -0.94 9.42
N TRP A 37 -12.44 -1.82 9.30
CA TRP A 37 -11.89 -2.16 7.99
C TRP A 37 -11.91 -3.66 7.71
N ILE A 38 -12.39 -4.02 6.54
CA ILE A 38 -12.19 -5.36 6.00
C ILE A 38 -10.76 -5.37 5.45
N PRO A 39 -9.86 -6.25 5.93
CA PRO A 39 -8.52 -6.36 5.39
C PRO A 39 -8.54 -6.62 3.88
N ALA A 40 -7.60 -6.05 3.14
CA ALA A 40 -7.54 -6.22 1.69
C ALA A 40 -7.44 -7.70 1.28
N GLU A 41 -6.71 -8.49 2.06
CA GLU A 41 -6.52 -9.93 1.85
C GLU A 41 -7.81 -10.74 2.01
N VAL A 42 -8.77 -10.22 2.75
CA VAL A 42 -10.09 -10.84 2.94
C VAL A 42 -11.08 -10.27 1.92
N LEU A 43 -11.04 -8.96 1.71
CA LEU A 43 -11.95 -8.27 0.79
C LEU A 43 -11.76 -8.71 -0.67
N LEU A 44 -10.49 -8.72 -1.16
CA LEU A 44 -10.22 -8.92 -2.56
C LEU A 44 -10.61 -10.33 -3.07
N PRO A 45 -10.33 -11.42 -2.34
CA PRO A 45 -10.84 -12.73 -2.72
C PRO A 45 -12.37 -12.83 -2.66
N ALA A 46 -13.01 -12.21 -1.64
CA ALA A 46 -14.45 -12.30 -1.46
C ALA A 46 -15.24 -11.55 -2.53
N ILE A 47 -14.73 -10.38 -3.00
CA ILE A 47 -15.41 -9.56 -4.00
C ILE A 47 -15.21 -10.05 -5.43
N LYS A 48 -14.30 -10.99 -5.64
CA LYS A 48 -13.95 -11.51 -6.95
C LYS A 48 -15.16 -12.09 -7.67
N ASP A 49 -15.22 -11.87 -8.98
CA ASP A 49 -16.27 -12.34 -9.88
C ASP A 49 -17.70 -11.81 -9.53
N THR A 50 -17.80 -10.79 -8.67
CA THR A 50 -19.06 -10.10 -8.39
C THR A 50 -19.22 -8.83 -9.25
N GLU A 51 -20.43 -8.29 -9.35
CA GLU A 51 -20.69 -7.01 -10.02
C GLU A 51 -19.98 -5.82 -9.34
N LEU A 52 -19.60 -5.97 -8.08
CA LEU A 52 -18.90 -4.95 -7.31
C LEU A 52 -17.37 -5.04 -7.43
N GLU A 53 -16.83 -6.06 -8.05
CA GLU A 53 -15.39 -6.26 -8.13
C GLU A 53 -14.67 -5.04 -8.72
N LEU A 54 -15.05 -4.65 -9.93
CA LEU A 54 -14.40 -3.51 -10.59
C LEU A 54 -14.56 -2.20 -9.80
N PRO A 55 -15.78 -1.76 -9.40
CA PRO A 55 -15.92 -0.53 -8.61
C PRO A 55 -15.18 -0.57 -7.27
N VAL A 56 -15.15 -1.69 -6.57
CA VAL A 56 -14.41 -1.84 -5.30
C VAL A 56 -12.90 -1.73 -5.53
N LEU A 57 -12.35 -2.39 -6.56
CA LEU A 57 -10.94 -2.29 -6.90
C LEU A 57 -10.53 -0.88 -7.34
N LEU A 58 -11.36 -0.18 -8.08
CA LEU A 58 -11.11 1.22 -8.45
C LEU A 58 -11.06 2.13 -7.21
N ALA A 59 -11.89 1.88 -6.21
CA ALA A 59 -11.87 2.63 -4.95
C ALA A 59 -10.68 2.23 -4.05
N ALA A 60 -10.50 0.94 -3.79
CA ALA A 60 -9.51 0.43 -2.85
C ALA A 60 -8.08 0.46 -3.40
N TRP A 61 -7.89 0.24 -4.69
CA TRP A 61 -6.55 0.16 -5.29
C TRP A 61 -6.11 1.49 -5.94
N LEU A 62 -7.05 2.17 -6.65
CA LEU A 62 -6.74 3.43 -7.34
C LEU A 62 -7.25 4.67 -6.61
N SER A 63 -7.88 4.49 -5.44
CA SER A 63 -8.35 5.59 -4.59
C SER A 63 -9.40 6.50 -5.28
N PHE A 64 -10.23 5.96 -6.18
CA PHE A 64 -11.30 6.72 -6.81
C PHE A 64 -12.51 6.84 -5.90
N SER A 65 -13.18 8.00 -5.91
CA SER A 65 -14.46 8.19 -5.24
C SER A 65 -15.62 7.60 -6.04
N MET A 66 -16.76 7.37 -5.41
CA MET A 66 -17.98 6.86 -6.07
C MET A 66 -18.34 7.69 -7.32
N SER A 67 -18.35 9.01 -7.20
CA SER A 67 -18.68 9.90 -8.32
C SER A 67 -17.67 9.82 -9.46
N GLU A 68 -16.39 9.63 -9.15
CA GLU A 68 -15.32 9.45 -10.13
C GLU A 68 -15.48 8.10 -10.84
N ILE A 69 -15.66 7.02 -10.10
CA ILE A 69 -15.85 5.66 -10.63
C ILE A 69 -17.02 5.60 -11.61
N ARG A 70 -18.14 6.21 -11.27
CA ARG A 70 -19.34 6.26 -12.11
C ARG A 70 -19.17 7.16 -13.34
N GLY A 71 -18.20 8.07 -13.30
CA GLY A 71 -17.82 8.93 -14.43
C GLY A 71 -16.92 8.27 -15.47
N LEU A 72 -16.25 7.15 -15.13
CA LEU A 72 -15.26 6.52 -16.00
C LEU A 72 -15.87 5.91 -17.27
N THR A 73 -15.23 6.17 -18.38
CA THR A 73 -15.55 5.58 -19.69
C THR A 73 -14.27 5.09 -20.39
N LYS A 74 -14.40 4.10 -21.27
CA LYS A 74 -13.24 3.64 -22.06
C LYS A 74 -12.71 4.76 -22.96
N SER A 75 -13.61 5.44 -23.65
CA SER A 75 -13.25 6.46 -24.65
C SER A 75 -12.58 7.71 -24.08
N LYS A 76 -13.02 8.19 -22.91
CA LYS A 76 -12.52 9.44 -22.32
C LYS A 76 -11.49 9.22 -21.22
N SER A 77 -11.59 8.09 -20.51
CA SER A 77 -10.78 7.85 -19.30
C SER A 77 -9.58 6.97 -19.54
N ILE A 78 -9.57 6.11 -20.55
CA ILE A 78 -8.49 5.17 -20.82
C ILE A 78 -7.59 5.69 -21.95
N SER A 79 -6.29 5.66 -21.73
CA SER A 79 -5.27 5.97 -22.74
C SER A 79 -4.08 5.02 -22.58
N GLY A 80 -4.01 3.99 -23.42
CA GLY A 80 -3.01 2.93 -23.31
C GLY A 80 -3.15 2.17 -21.99
N ASP A 81 -2.11 2.17 -21.19
CA ASP A 81 -2.07 1.56 -19.87
C ASP A 81 -2.40 2.54 -18.72
N HIS A 82 -2.96 3.69 -19.04
CA HIS A 82 -3.30 4.72 -18.06
C HIS A 82 -4.80 4.99 -17.99
N ILE A 83 -5.27 5.30 -16.78
CA ILE A 83 -6.64 5.74 -16.50
C ILE A 83 -6.61 7.11 -15.85
N ARG A 84 -7.44 8.02 -16.39
CA ARG A 84 -7.62 9.37 -15.87
C ARG A 84 -9.08 9.63 -15.53
N ILE A 85 -9.31 10.55 -14.61
CA ILE A 85 -10.66 10.99 -14.28
C ILE A 85 -11.02 12.16 -15.23
N ALA A 86 -11.80 11.87 -16.26
CA ALA A 86 -12.26 12.88 -17.22
C ALA A 86 -13.59 13.51 -16.79
N GLU A 87 -14.48 12.70 -16.25
CA GLU A 87 -15.84 13.09 -15.83
C GLU A 87 -16.17 12.51 -14.45
N VAL A 88 -17.15 13.12 -13.79
CA VAL A 88 -17.78 12.59 -12.57
C VAL A 88 -19.27 12.52 -12.77
N VAL A 89 -19.92 11.61 -12.04
CA VAL A 89 -21.39 11.55 -11.94
C VAL A 89 -21.77 11.93 -10.52
N VAL A 90 -22.59 12.98 -10.40
CA VAL A 90 -23.14 13.45 -9.13
C VAL A 90 -24.65 13.31 -9.14
N VAL A 91 -25.24 13.01 -7.99
CA VAL A 91 -26.69 12.93 -7.85
C VAL A 91 -27.21 14.30 -7.40
N VAL A 92 -28.14 14.88 -8.16
CA VAL A 92 -28.81 16.13 -7.81
C VAL A 92 -30.32 15.91 -8.00
N GLY A 93 -31.13 16.13 -6.96
CA GLY A 93 -32.56 15.89 -7.00
C GLY A 93 -32.92 14.45 -7.37
N GLY A 94 -32.16 13.47 -6.95
CA GLY A 94 -32.36 12.03 -7.23
C GLY A 94 -31.96 11.60 -8.66
N LYS A 95 -31.46 12.51 -9.50
CA LYS A 95 -31.04 12.24 -10.88
C LYS A 95 -29.54 12.34 -11.05
N ASP A 96 -29.00 11.48 -11.91
CA ASP A 96 -27.58 11.46 -12.27
C ASP A 96 -27.24 12.60 -13.23
N HIS A 97 -26.26 13.41 -12.84
CA HIS A 97 -25.70 14.47 -13.66
C HIS A 97 -24.23 14.20 -13.94
N ARG A 98 -23.86 14.07 -15.22
CA ARG A 98 -22.46 14.00 -15.64
C ARG A 98 -21.90 15.41 -15.68
N LYS A 99 -20.71 15.57 -15.11
CA LYS A 99 -19.96 16.82 -15.14
C LYS A 99 -18.52 16.52 -15.56
N GLU A 100 -18.02 17.28 -16.52
CA GLU A 100 -16.58 17.30 -16.78
C GLU A 100 -15.84 17.83 -15.55
N ILE A 101 -14.73 17.24 -15.23
CA ILE A 101 -13.89 17.76 -14.17
C ILE A 101 -13.22 19.02 -14.71
N ALA A 102 -13.62 20.19 -14.18
CA ALA A 102 -12.85 21.41 -14.38
C ALA A 102 -11.37 21.10 -14.03
N LYS A 103 -10.42 21.72 -14.75
CA LYS A 103 -8.96 21.55 -14.59
C LYS A 103 -8.49 21.89 -13.16
N ASN A 104 -9.06 21.20 -12.17
CA ASN A 104 -8.64 21.32 -10.79
C ASN A 104 -7.43 20.40 -10.60
N LYS A 105 -6.27 21.00 -10.33
CA LYS A 105 -4.96 20.36 -10.19
C LYS A 105 -4.97 19.10 -9.30
N TYR A 106 -5.85 19.03 -8.31
CA TYR A 106 -5.92 17.90 -7.37
C TYR A 106 -6.82 16.74 -7.83
N ARG A 107 -7.81 17.01 -8.70
CA ARG A 107 -8.72 15.97 -9.20
C ARG A 107 -8.28 15.38 -10.54
N ASN A 108 -7.46 16.11 -11.30
CA ASN A 108 -6.95 15.64 -12.58
C ASN A 108 -5.71 14.76 -12.35
N ARG A 109 -5.95 13.55 -11.89
CA ARG A 109 -4.90 12.56 -11.67
C ARG A 109 -5.00 11.41 -12.66
N THR A 110 -3.84 10.93 -13.07
CA THR A 110 -3.70 9.78 -13.96
C THR A 110 -3.01 8.65 -13.19
N HIS A 111 -3.52 7.45 -13.32
CA HIS A 111 -2.94 6.25 -12.73
C HIS A 111 -2.56 5.27 -13.82
N ARG A 112 -1.46 4.55 -13.63
CA ARG A 112 -1.21 3.34 -14.40
C ARG A 112 -2.24 2.28 -13.99
N ILE A 113 -2.83 1.61 -14.98
CA ILE A 113 -3.82 0.57 -14.74
C ILE A 113 -3.08 -0.74 -14.38
N PRO A 114 -3.30 -1.31 -13.18
CA PRO A 114 -2.77 -2.63 -12.87
C PRO A 114 -3.30 -3.68 -13.85
N PRO A 115 -2.47 -4.67 -14.27
CA PRO A 115 -2.88 -5.68 -15.25
C PRO A 115 -4.19 -6.38 -14.91
N TYR A 116 -4.42 -6.67 -13.64
CA TYR A 116 -5.66 -7.29 -13.17
C TYR A 116 -6.87 -6.39 -13.42
N ILE A 117 -6.81 -5.11 -13.03
CA ILE A 117 -7.88 -4.14 -13.29
C ILE A 117 -8.08 -3.97 -14.80
N LYS A 118 -7.00 -3.97 -15.59
CA LYS A 118 -7.09 -3.89 -17.05
C LYS A 118 -7.89 -5.05 -17.62
N SER A 119 -7.63 -6.27 -17.15
CA SER A 119 -8.38 -7.46 -17.60
C SER A 119 -9.87 -7.40 -17.30
N LEU A 120 -10.26 -6.75 -16.18
CA LEU A 120 -11.67 -6.52 -15.85
C LEU A 120 -12.28 -5.43 -16.74
N ILE A 121 -11.57 -4.33 -16.97
CA ILE A 121 -12.02 -3.24 -17.86
C ILE A 121 -12.25 -3.78 -19.28
N ASP A 122 -11.38 -4.64 -19.78
CA ASP A 122 -11.50 -5.20 -21.12
C ASP A 122 -12.75 -6.08 -21.29
N LYS A 123 -13.18 -6.75 -20.21
CA LYS A 123 -14.41 -7.54 -20.19
C LYS A 123 -15.71 -6.72 -20.11
N VAL A 124 -15.63 -5.45 -19.69
CA VAL A 124 -16.84 -4.60 -19.59
C VAL A 124 -17.44 -4.38 -20.98
N PRO A 125 -18.71 -4.68 -21.19
CA PRO A 125 -19.39 -4.37 -22.44
C PRO A 125 -19.64 -2.84 -22.55
N GLY A 126 -19.43 -2.28 -23.74
CA GLY A 126 -19.69 -0.85 -24.00
C GLY A 126 -18.64 0.08 -23.42
N ASP A 127 -18.99 1.38 -23.37
CA ASP A 127 -18.07 2.47 -23.07
C ASP A 127 -17.95 2.77 -21.56
N ARG A 128 -19.06 2.68 -20.81
CA ARG A 128 -19.08 2.96 -19.35
C ARG A 128 -18.47 1.82 -18.57
N LEU A 129 -17.47 2.11 -17.73
CA LEU A 129 -16.81 1.08 -16.92
C LEU A 129 -17.72 0.57 -15.80
N VAL A 130 -18.57 1.43 -15.25
CA VAL A 130 -19.54 1.08 -14.22
C VAL A 130 -20.92 1.64 -14.62
N THR A 131 -21.88 0.76 -14.80
CA THR A 131 -23.24 1.11 -15.19
C THR A 131 -24.21 1.24 -14.00
N LEU A 132 -23.81 0.73 -12.85
CA LEU A 132 -24.60 0.77 -11.62
C LEU A 132 -24.78 2.22 -11.13
N THR A 133 -25.99 2.53 -10.67
CA THR A 133 -26.28 3.79 -9.97
C THR A 133 -25.62 3.79 -8.58
N GLU A 134 -25.50 4.98 -7.98
CA GLU A 134 -24.95 5.09 -6.63
C GLU A 134 -25.75 4.27 -5.61
N ALA A 135 -27.08 4.34 -5.67
CA ALA A 135 -27.97 3.56 -4.81
C ALA A 135 -27.78 2.04 -5.01
N GLN A 136 -27.63 1.59 -6.27
CA GLN A 136 -27.40 0.17 -6.55
C GLN A 136 -26.06 -0.31 -6.01
N ILE A 137 -24.98 0.47 -6.15
CA ILE A 137 -23.69 0.14 -5.57
C ILE A 137 -23.80 0.08 -4.05
N TYR A 138 -24.45 1.08 -3.44
CA TYR A 138 -24.62 1.15 -1.99
C TYR A 138 -25.39 -0.06 -1.44
N HIS A 139 -26.54 -0.39 -2.01
CA HIS A 139 -27.35 -1.54 -1.57
C HIS A 139 -26.62 -2.88 -1.75
N ARG A 140 -25.95 -3.08 -2.89
CA ARG A 140 -25.18 -4.29 -3.13
C ARG A 140 -23.97 -4.38 -2.19
N TRP A 141 -23.36 -3.23 -1.86
CA TRP A 141 -22.22 -3.17 -0.94
C TRP A 141 -22.62 -3.57 0.48
N ILE A 142 -23.75 -3.09 0.98
CA ILE A 142 -24.27 -3.51 2.28
C ILE A 142 -24.60 -5.01 2.25
N LYS A 143 -25.37 -5.46 1.27
CA LYS A 143 -25.73 -6.86 1.12
C LYS A 143 -24.51 -7.78 1.08
N PHE A 144 -23.51 -7.41 0.31
CA PHE A 144 -22.24 -8.15 0.25
C PHE A 144 -21.57 -8.26 1.63
N GLN A 145 -21.54 -7.19 2.40
CA GLN A 145 -20.95 -7.21 3.74
C GLN A 145 -21.76 -8.10 4.68
N ASP A 146 -23.08 -8.06 4.62
CA ASP A 146 -23.97 -8.92 5.42
C ASP A 146 -23.79 -10.40 5.09
N GLU A 147 -23.75 -10.76 3.81
CA GLU A 147 -23.57 -12.14 3.34
C GLU A 147 -22.24 -12.74 3.81
N HIS A 148 -21.19 -11.91 3.87
CA HIS A 148 -19.85 -12.33 4.31
C HIS A 148 -19.63 -12.10 5.82
N ARG A 149 -20.66 -11.62 6.55
CA ARG A 149 -20.55 -11.27 7.98
C ARG A 149 -19.43 -10.28 8.26
N PHE A 150 -19.19 -9.40 7.32
CA PHE A 150 -18.20 -8.35 7.47
C PHE A 150 -18.76 -7.21 8.31
N LYS A 151 -17.87 -6.52 9.00
CA LYS A 151 -18.25 -5.29 9.67
C LYS A 151 -18.57 -4.23 8.62
N HIS A 152 -19.68 -3.51 8.82
CA HIS A 152 -20.10 -2.47 7.90
C HIS A 152 -19.10 -1.33 7.81
N MET A 153 -18.66 -1.06 6.61
CA MET A 153 -17.89 0.11 6.22
C MET A 153 -18.57 0.79 5.02
N THR A 154 -18.46 2.10 4.93
CA THR A 154 -18.99 2.83 3.78
C THR A 154 -18.16 2.55 2.53
N PHE A 155 -18.73 2.74 1.34
CA PHE A 155 -17.96 2.62 0.10
C PHE A 155 -16.80 3.63 0.03
N HIS A 156 -16.95 4.79 0.68
CA HIS A 156 -15.88 5.79 0.79
C HIS A 156 -14.70 5.31 1.63
N ASP A 157 -14.93 4.42 2.58
CA ASP A 157 -13.88 3.86 3.43
C ASP A 157 -12.88 3.00 2.64
N LEU A 158 -13.25 2.51 1.46
CA LEU A 158 -12.31 1.85 0.53
C LEU A 158 -11.15 2.79 0.12
N ARG A 159 -11.40 4.09 0.00
CA ARG A 159 -10.33 5.08 -0.24
C ARG A 159 -9.45 5.26 0.99
N HIS A 160 -10.03 5.18 2.18
CA HIS A 160 -9.26 5.20 3.42
C HIS A 160 -8.43 3.92 3.56
N LEU A 161 -8.95 2.76 3.17
CA LEU A 161 -8.18 1.52 3.09
C LEU A 161 -6.94 1.70 2.20
N ASN A 162 -7.09 2.31 1.01
CA ASN A 162 -5.95 2.63 0.15
C ASN A 162 -4.91 3.53 0.85
N ALA A 163 -5.36 4.59 1.55
CA ALA A 163 -4.48 5.46 2.31
C ALA A 163 -3.72 4.69 3.39
N SER A 164 -4.40 3.81 4.12
CA SER A 164 -3.79 2.98 5.16
C SER A 164 -2.77 2.00 4.61
N VAL A 165 -3.05 1.39 3.45
CA VAL A 165 -2.09 0.52 2.75
C VAL A 165 -0.85 1.32 2.32
N MET A 166 -1.03 2.51 1.76
CA MET A 166 0.11 3.38 1.39
C MET A 166 0.95 3.76 2.62
N ALA A 167 0.31 4.03 3.76
CA ALA A 167 1.00 4.29 5.01
C ALA A 167 1.81 3.09 5.49
N ALA A 168 1.20 1.90 5.51
CA ALA A 168 1.86 0.67 5.90
C ALA A 168 3.06 0.34 5.00
N LEU A 169 2.96 0.67 3.71
CA LEU A 169 4.04 0.55 2.71
C LEU A 169 5.05 1.70 2.78
N ARG A 170 4.88 2.66 3.70
CA ARG A 170 5.74 3.84 3.87
C ARG A 170 5.89 4.67 2.60
N ILE A 171 4.82 4.78 1.82
CA ILE A 171 4.79 5.65 0.64
C ILE A 171 4.90 7.11 1.12
N PRO A 172 5.79 7.93 0.55
CA PRO A 172 5.91 9.34 0.93
C PRO A 172 4.58 10.09 0.82
N ASP A 173 4.28 10.93 1.81
CA ASP A 173 3.00 11.65 1.95
C ASP A 173 2.59 12.39 0.69
N LYS A 174 3.55 13.03 0.02
CA LYS A 174 3.30 13.77 -1.21
C LYS A 174 2.76 12.87 -2.33
N TYR A 175 3.37 11.70 -2.53
CA TYR A 175 2.91 10.71 -3.52
C TYR A 175 1.55 10.14 -3.15
N ALA A 176 1.34 9.83 -1.87
CA ALA A 176 0.06 9.34 -1.39
C ALA A 176 -1.03 10.39 -1.60
N GLN A 177 -0.76 11.67 -1.32
CA GLN A 177 -1.67 12.78 -1.53
C GLN A 177 -2.04 12.95 -3.01
N GLU A 178 -1.06 12.93 -3.91
CA GLU A 178 -1.26 13.03 -5.36
C GLU A 178 -2.08 11.83 -5.86
N ARG A 179 -1.72 10.61 -5.46
CA ARG A 179 -2.43 9.38 -5.83
C ARG A 179 -3.87 9.40 -5.36
N GLY A 180 -4.13 9.85 -4.15
CA GLY A 180 -5.48 9.96 -3.60
C GLY A 180 -6.27 11.16 -4.11
N GLY A 181 -5.61 12.17 -4.69
CA GLY A 181 -6.24 13.42 -5.12
C GLY A 181 -6.78 14.23 -3.94
N TRP A 182 -6.10 14.19 -2.80
CA TRP A 182 -6.46 14.97 -1.62
C TRP A 182 -5.89 16.38 -1.67
N LYS A 183 -6.74 17.38 -1.39
CA LYS A 183 -6.34 18.80 -1.38
C LYS A 183 -5.32 19.12 -0.27
N SER A 184 -5.37 18.38 0.84
CA SER A 184 -4.46 18.54 1.96
C SER A 184 -4.07 17.19 2.57
N ASP A 185 -2.91 17.16 3.20
CA ASP A 185 -2.40 16.04 3.96
C ASP A 185 -3.13 15.78 5.29
N LYS A 186 -3.99 16.73 5.74
CA LYS A 186 -4.71 16.63 7.02
C LYS A 186 -5.56 15.36 7.13
N ILE A 187 -6.24 14.97 6.04
CA ILE A 187 -7.07 13.74 6.02
C ILE A 187 -6.16 12.52 6.10
N MET A 188 -5.08 12.52 5.35
CA MET A 188 -4.08 11.48 5.42
C MET A 188 -3.48 11.42 6.84
N LYS A 189 -3.02 12.53 7.38
CA LYS A 189 -2.44 12.60 8.73
C LYS A 189 -3.39 12.09 9.78
N LYS A 190 -4.69 12.36 9.70
CA LYS A 190 -5.68 11.82 10.63
C LYS A 190 -5.77 10.28 10.58
N VAL A 191 -5.66 9.69 9.40
CA VAL A 191 -5.58 8.23 9.22
C VAL A 191 -4.21 7.71 9.66
N TYR A 192 -3.12 8.46 9.39
CA TYR A 192 -1.74 8.10 9.74
C TYR A 192 -1.40 8.26 11.23
N THR A 193 -1.94 9.27 11.92
CA THR A 193 -1.51 9.62 13.29
C THR A 193 -1.70 8.47 14.28
N GLN A 194 -2.65 7.59 14.01
CA GLN A 194 -2.85 6.37 14.79
C GLN A 194 -1.84 5.25 14.45
N THR A 195 -1.15 5.34 13.30
CA THR A 195 -0.19 4.32 12.82
C THR A 195 1.25 4.58 13.28
N PHE A 196 1.55 5.77 13.77
CA PHE A 196 2.93 6.27 13.93
C PHE A 196 3.70 5.81 15.17
N SER A 197 3.07 5.27 16.23
CA SER A 197 3.82 4.98 17.46
C SER A 197 4.90 3.90 17.27
N GLU A 198 4.61 2.80 16.57
CA GLU A 198 5.59 1.74 16.32
C GLU A 198 6.51 2.01 15.12
N VAL A 199 5.96 2.70 14.10
CA VAL A 199 6.76 3.16 12.96
C VAL A 199 7.80 4.18 13.40
N ARG A 200 7.52 4.97 14.45
CA ARG A 200 8.43 5.97 14.98
C ARG A 200 9.74 5.35 15.45
N VAL A 201 9.67 4.30 16.25
CA VAL A 201 10.87 3.58 16.72
C VAL A 201 11.70 3.09 15.52
N ALA A 202 11.07 2.45 14.53
CA ALA A 202 11.78 1.95 13.37
C ALA A 202 12.33 3.05 12.43
N VAL A 203 11.75 4.25 12.47
CA VAL A 203 12.27 5.44 11.76
C VAL A 203 13.43 6.03 12.54
N ASP A 204 13.29 6.17 13.86
CA ASP A 204 14.34 6.65 14.74
C ASP A 204 15.57 5.72 14.64
N ASP A 205 15.39 4.38 14.68
CA ASP A 205 16.45 3.41 14.47
C ASP A 205 17.17 3.57 13.11
N LYS A 206 16.44 3.92 12.04
CA LYS A 206 17.05 4.19 10.73
C LYS A 206 17.84 5.48 10.70
N ILE A 207 17.31 6.52 11.33
CA ILE A 207 17.97 7.83 11.41
C ILE A 207 19.23 7.68 12.26
N ASP A 208 19.10 7.06 13.42
CA ASP A 208 20.22 6.80 14.31
C ASP A 208 21.26 5.92 13.66
N GLY A 209 20.87 4.86 12.95
CA GLY A 209 21.77 4.00 12.19
C GLY A 209 22.53 4.75 11.09
N TYR A 210 21.87 5.68 10.39
CA TYR A 210 22.53 6.51 9.38
C TYR A 210 23.61 7.42 10.02
N PHE A 211 23.26 8.12 11.09
CA PHE A 211 24.21 9.00 11.77
C PHE A 211 25.29 8.23 12.54
N ASP A 212 24.94 7.11 13.16
CA ASP A 212 25.93 6.22 13.80
C ASP A 212 26.96 5.68 12.80
N ASN A 213 26.56 5.36 11.57
CA ASN A 213 27.48 4.92 10.51
C ASN A 213 28.48 6.03 10.10
N ILE A 214 28.03 7.29 10.11
CA ILE A 214 28.91 8.43 9.83
C ILE A 214 29.82 8.74 11.02
N ALA A 215 29.27 8.74 12.22
CA ALA A 215 30.00 9.04 13.45
C ALA A 215 30.95 7.91 13.87
N ASN A 216 30.64 6.67 13.53
CA ASN A 216 31.40 5.48 13.85
C ASN A 216 31.71 4.66 12.58
N PRO A 217 32.69 5.06 11.76
CA PRO A 217 33.02 4.38 10.49
C PRO A 217 33.45 2.91 10.64
N ILE A 218 33.59 2.42 11.88
CA ILE A 218 33.81 0.98 12.19
C ILE A 218 32.62 0.14 11.70
N MET A 219 31.40 0.70 11.72
CA MET A 219 30.18 0.01 11.27
C MET A 219 30.15 -0.22 9.76
N GLU A 220 30.73 0.67 8.96
CA GLU A 220 30.78 0.56 7.49
C GLU A 220 31.70 -0.58 7.03
N LYS A 221 32.68 -0.92 7.84
CA LYS A 221 33.66 -2.00 7.55
C LYS A 221 33.26 -3.37 8.14
N MET A 222 32.10 -3.43 8.80
CA MET A 222 31.69 -4.67 9.48
C MET A 222 31.18 -5.71 8.47
N PRO A 223 31.81 -6.89 8.41
CA PRO A 223 31.29 -8.01 7.61
C PRO A 223 30.12 -8.68 8.34
N TRP A 224 28.93 -8.14 8.14
CA TRP A 224 27.70 -8.47 8.89
C TRP A 224 27.33 -9.96 8.92
N GLU A 225 27.60 -10.70 7.84
CA GLU A 225 27.35 -12.15 7.82
C GLU A 225 28.26 -12.89 8.79
N LYS A 226 29.55 -12.53 8.79
CA LYS A 226 30.52 -13.10 9.72
C LYS A 226 30.27 -12.69 11.16
N TYR A 227 29.80 -11.45 11.37
CA TYR A 227 29.43 -10.95 12.68
C TYR A 227 28.24 -11.69 13.28
N ARG A 228 27.19 -11.93 12.50
CA ARG A 228 26.03 -12.71 12.94
C ARG A 228 26.40 -14.14 13.29
N ALA A 229 27.20 -14.79 12.46
CA ALA A 229 27.72 -16.13 12.75
C ALA A 229 28.54 -16.15 14.04
N TRP A 230 29.38 -15.13 14.27
CA TRP A 230 30.16 -14.97 15.47
C TRP A 230 29.29 -14.76 16.72
N LEU A 231 28.26 -13.90 16.63
CA LEU A 231 27.29 -13.73 17.74
C LEU A 231 26.63 -15.05 18.12
N THR A 232 26.19 -15.82 17.13
CA THR A 232 25.58 -17.15 17.36
C THR A 232 26.57 -18.13 17.98
N LEU A 233 27.79 -18.15 17.47
CA LEU A 233 28.83 -19.08 17.93
C LEU A 233 29.25 -18.81 19.39
N PHE A 234 29.31 -17.52 19.77
CA PHE A 234 29.78 -17.11 21.09
C PHE A 234 28.63 -16.76 22.06
N GLY A 235 27.36 -16.96 21.65
CA GLY A 235 26.20 -16.70 22.48
C GLY A 235 26.06 -15.23 22.92
N LYS A 236 26.48 -14.28 22.06
CA LYS A 236 26.49 -12.85 22.36
C LYS A 236 25.30 -12.13 21.76
N GLU A 237 24.86 -11.10 22.46
CA GLU A 237 23.82 -10.19 21.94
C GLU A 237 24.41 -9.14 21.02
N ASP A 238 23.62 -8.67 20.03
CA ASP A 238 24.02 -7.59 19.13
C ASP A 238 23.98 -6.24 19.86
N ASN A 239 25.15 -5.75 20.21
CA ASN A 239 25.33 -4.44 20.84
C ASN A 239 26.70 -3.84 20.46
N LYS A 240 26.91 -2.55 20.78
CA LYS A 240 28.16 -1.82 20.47
C LYS A 240 29.41 -2.47 21.05
N LYS A 241 29.30 -3.18 22.18
CA LYS A 241 30.41 -3.88 22.80
C LYS A 241 30.78 -5.12 21.98
N SER A 242 29.79 -5.93 21.63
CA SER A 242 29.99 -7.13 20.79
C SER A 242 30.53 -6.79 19.40
N GLN A 243 30.12 -5.67 18.82
CA GLN A 243 30.64 -5.19 17.55
C GLN A 243 32.12 -4.84 17.62
N LYS A 244 32.55 -4.13 18.68
CA LYS A 244 33.97 -3.82 18.90
C LYS A 244 34.82 -5.08 19.14
N GLU A 245 34.32 -6.01 19.93
CA GLU A 245 35.00 -7.29 20.21
C GLU A 245 35.14 -8.13 18.94
N PHE A 246 34.14 -8.15 18.07
CA PHE A 246 34.21 -8.86 16.81
C PHE A 246 35.23 -8.22 15.83
N MET A 247 35.29 -6.89 15.75
CA MET A 247 36.26 -6.22 14.91
C MET A 247 37.68 -6.50 15.38
N LYS A 248 37.91 -6.50 16.70
CA LYS A 248 39.21 -6.88 17.27
C LYS A 248 39.55 -8.34 16.97
N PHE A 249 38.59 -9.25 17.09
CA PHE A 249 38.75 -10.65 16.73
C PHE A 249 39.15 -10.85 15.27
N ILE A 250 38.53 -10.10 14.33
CA ILE A 250 38.93 -10.18 12.90
C ILE A 250 40.31 -9.59 12.64
N GLU A 251 40.67 -8.50 13.32
CA GLU A 251 42.03 -7.92 13.18
C GLU A 251 43.13 -8.88 13.69
N GLU A 252 42.89 -9.52 14.82
CA GLU A 252 43.79 -10.52 15.38
C GLU A 252 43.98 -11.74 14.45
N GLN A 253 42.91 -12.16 13.76
CA GLN A 253 42.96 -13.25 12.78
C GLN A 253 43.72 -12.89 11.50
N LYS A 254 43.73 -11.60 11.10
CA LYS A 254 44.49 -11.12 9.94
C LYS A 254 46.01 -11.00 10.19
N ILE A 255 46.39 -10.86 11.44
CA ILE A 255 47.82 -10.78 11.85
C ILE A 255 48.44 -12.18 12.00
N ALA A 256 47.57 -13.21 12.13
CA ALA A 256 48.01 -14.61 12.30
C ALA A 256 48.12 -15.40 10.98
N THR A 257 47.82 -14.77 9.84
CA THR A 257 47.98 -15.30 8.47
C THR A 257 49.01 -14.48 7.70
#